data_d71a77a116b2063abf85f7315467cdfe
#
_entry.id   d71a77a116b2063abf85f7315467cdfe
#
_cell.length_a   1.000
_cell.length_b   1.000
_cell.length_c   1.000
_cell.angle_alpha   90.00
_cell.angle_beta   90.00
_cell.angle_gamma   90.00
#
_symmetry.space_group_name_H-M   'P 1'
#
loop_
_entity.id
_entity.type
_entity.pdbx_description
1 polymer ?
#
loop_
_entity_poly.entity_id
_entity_poly.type
_entity_poly.pdbx_seq_one_letter_code
_entity_poly.pdbx_strand_id
1 'polypeptide(L)'
;MNKNDKKTIDDKDTIGYAGNEAGNGYGKTRKIKLMVVSGLVLLITVLVVVGFIRCAPKTIKDTGLYFNEKGESATITLDVKYHKGLKDYYYTGEVIVDGTVYKSVYDLYNTKTSMFVVENDYALTAFKNSLALSDFSYEEKTVRIINIMRNGESEAYIG
;
A
#
# COMPACT_ATOMS: atom_id res chain seq x y z
N MET A 1 77.48 40.72 57.89
CA MET A 1 78.63 39.88 57.46
C MET A 1 78.07 38.78 56.54
N ASN A 2 78.65 38.70 55.39
CA ASN A 2 78.53 37.71 54.32
C ASN A 2 77.17 37.66 53.51
N LYS A 3 77.23 38.11 52.34
CA LYS A 3 77.80 37.72 51.05
C LYS A 3 76.96 36.67 50.31
N ASN A 4 76.51 37.09 49.18
CA ASN A 4 76.53 36.44 47.86
C ASN A 4 75.64 35.20 47.70
N ASP A 5 74.99 34.95 46.61
CA ASP A 5 75.34 35.19 45.21
C ASP A 5 74.06 35.20 44.30
N LYS A 6 74.21 35.99 43.28
CA LYS A 6 73.37 35.91 42.05
C LYS A 6 73.54 34.57 41.38
N LYS A 7 72.47 34.03 40.96
CA LYS A 7 72.46 33.15 39.74
C LYS A 7 71.25 33.39 38.88
N THR A 8 71.52 34.10 37.86
CA THR A 8 70.70 34.24 36.68
C THR A 8 70.67 32.92 35.94
N ILE A 9 69.54 32.35 35.69
CA ILE A 9 69.38 31.31 34.67
C ILE A 9 68.24 31.78 33.76
N ASP A 10 68.66 32.25 32.60
CA ASP A 10 67.81 32.33 31.44
C ASP A 10 67.52 30.91 30.96
N ASP A 11 66.27 30.48 31.01
CA ASP A 11 65.83 29.35 30.24
C ASP A 11 64.59 29.80 29.45
N LYS A 12 64.85 30.17 28.20
CA LYS A 12 63.89 30.28 27.18
C LYS A 12 63.45 28.85 26.81
N ASP A 13 62.48 28.33 27.51
CA ASP A 13 61.75 27.18 26.99
C ASP A 13 60.72 27.64 25.97
N THR A 14 61.13 27.46 24.74
CA THR A 14 60.28 27.53 23.55
C THR A 14 59.27 26.41 23.65
N ILE A 15 58.09 26.72 24.20
CA ILE A 15 56.93 25.80 24.09
C ILE A 15 56.46 25.86 22.66
N GLY A 16 56.88 24.84 21.90
CA GLY A 16 56.38 24.56 20.57
C GLY A 16 54.89 24.30 20.65
N TYR A 17 54.14 25.22 20.08
CA TYR A 17 52.73 24.94 19.79
C TYR A 17 52.67 23.82 18.76
N ALA A 18 52.52 22.59 19.24
CA ALA A 18 52.07 21.50 18.39
C ALA A 18 50.66 21.82 17.94
N GLY A 19 50.58 22.26 16.68
CA GLY A 19 49.34 22.62 16.03
C GLY A 19 48.32 21.46 16.13
N ASN A 20 47.18 21.78 16.68
CA ASN A 20 46.04 20.91 16.72
C ASN A 20 45.52 20.66 15.31
N GLU A 21 46.09 19.72 14.58
CA GLU A 21 45.49 19.17 13.32
C GLU A 21 44.41 18.10 13.58
N ALA A 22 44.07 17.84 14.86
CA ALA A 22 43.07 16.83 15.22
C ALA A 22 41.60 17.30 15.01
N GLY A 23 41.36 18.58 14.66
CA GLY A 23 40.00 19.15 14.60
C GLY A 23 39.20 18.85 13.29
N ASN A 24 39.89 18.50 12.22
CA ASN A 24 39.24 18.41 10.90
C ASN A 24 38.67 17.02 10.54
N GLY A 25 39.05 15.97 11.25
CA GLY A 25 38.57 14.61 11.03
C GLY A 25 37.17 14.36 11.58
N TYR A 26 36.86 14.91 12.74
CA TYR A 26 35.60 14.69 13.44
C TYR A 26 34.40 15.37 12.74
N GLY A 27 34.62 16.54 12.15
CA GLY A 27 33.59 17.26 11.40
C GLY A 27 33.20 16.56 10.11
N LYS A 28 34.16 15.94 9.43
CA LYS A 28 33.95 15.24 8.15
C LYS A 28 33.19 13.95 8.34
N THR A 29 33.57 13.15 9.34
CA THR A 29 32.87 11.89 9.68
C THR A 29 31.44 12.12 10.17
N ARG A 30 31.17 13.21 10.89
CA ARG A 30 29.83 13.57 11.36
C ARG A 30 28.93 13.99 10.20
N LYS A 31 29.45 14.76 9.24
CA LYS A 31 28.73 15.16 8.01
C LYS A 31 28.40 13.94 7.13
N ILE A 32 29.33 13.02 6.95
CA ILE A 32 29.11 11.79 6.19
C ILE A 32 28.04 10.92 6.85
N LYS A 33 28.11 10.72 8.17
CA LYS A 33 27.07 9.98 8.91
C LYS A 33 25.70 10.63 8.76
N LEU A 34 25.62 11.95 8.86
CA LEU A 34 24.35 12.69 8.69
C LEU A 34 23.78 12.52 7.27
N MET A 35 24.64 12.58 6.24
CA MET A 35 24.23 12.37 4.84
C MET A 35 23.71 10.94 4.61
N VAL A 36 24.39 9.94 5.16
CA VAL A 36 23.96 8.53 5.04
C VAL A 36 22.62 8.31 5.73
N VAL A 37 22.45 8.85 6.95
CA VAL A 37 21.19 8.74 7.69
C VAL A 37 20.05 9.45 6.94
N SER A 38 20.27 10.67 6.44
CA SER A 38 19.25 11.40 5.67
C SER A 38 18.89 10.70 4.37
N GLY A 39 19.85 10.12 3.67
CA GLY A 39 19.63 9.31 2.48
C GLY A 39 18.80 8.05 2.75
N LEU A 40 19.09 7.36 3.87
CA LEU A 40 18.32 6.19 4.27
C LEU A 40 16.87 6.55 4.65
N VAL A 41 16.67 7.64 5.39
CA VAL A 41 15.33 8.14 5.74
C VAL A 41 14.54 8.49 4.47
N LEU A 42 15.16 9.19 3.51
CA LEU A 42 14.53 9.52 2.24
C LEU A 42 14.11 8.26 1.48
N LEU A 43 15.00 7.26 1.39
CA LEU A 43 14.71 5.99 0.72
C LEU A 43 13.52 5.27 1.37
N ILE A 44 13.49 5.18 2.70
CA ILE A 44 12.39 4.56 3.43
C ILE A 44 11.09 5.32 3.17
N THR A 45 11.12 6.66 3.20
CA THR A 45 9.95 7.49 2.92
C THR A 45 9.40 7.23 1.52
N VAL A 46 10.28 7.18 0.50
CA VAL A 46 9.89 6.88 -0.88
C VAL A 46 9.25 5.48 -0.98
N LEU A 47 9.86 4.47 -0.36
CA LEU A 47 9.30 3.11 -0.35
C LEU A 47 7.92 3.03 0.31
N VAL A 48 7.73 3.76 1.42
CA VAL A 48 6.43 3.85 2.12
C VAL A 48 5.41 4.53 1.22
N VAL A 49 5.73 5.67 0.62
CA VAL A 49 4.82 6.41 -0.28
C VAL A 49 4.44 5.56 -1.49
N VAL A 50 5.40 4.90 -2.13
CA VAL A 50 5.13 4.00 -3.26
C VAL A 50 4.24 2.82 -2.82
N GLY A 51 4.47 2.28 -1.62
CA GLY A 51 3.64 1.23 -1.03
C GLY A 51 2.19 1.70 -0.84
N PHE A 52 1.99 2.89 -0.27
CA PHE A 52 0.66 3.48 -0.11
C PHE A 52 -0.06 3.70 -1.44
N ILE A 53 0.63 4.24 -2.46
CA ILE A 53 0.04 4.46 -3.80
C ILE A 53 -0.39 3.13 -4.43
N ARG A 54 0.42 2.07 -4.28
CA ARG A 54 0.11 0.74 -4.83
C ARG A 54 -1.04 0.04 -4.11
N CYS A 55 -1.22 0.30 -2.82
CA CYS A 55 -2.29 -0.29 -2.02
C CYS A 55 -3.55 0.57 -1.98
N ALA A 56 -3.55 1.77 -2.59
CA ALA A 56 -4.74 2.62 -2.64
C ALA A 56 -5.89 1.89 -3.34
N PRO A 57 -7.11 1.94 -2.79
CA PRO A 57 -8.28 1.34 -3.42
C PRO A 57 -8.51 1.90 -4.82
N LYS A 58 -8.89 1.02 -5.74
CA LYS A 58 -9.25 1.40 -7.12
C LYS A 58 -10.77 1.38 -7.26
N THR A 59 -11.34 2.50 -7.65
CA THR A 59 -12.78 2.58 -7.93
C THR A 59 -13.05 2.10 -9.34
N ILE A 60 -14.04 1.21 -9.46
CA ILE A 60 -14.57 0.69 -10.70
C ILE A 60 -16.03 1.15 -10.76
N LYS A 61 -16.35 1.96 -11.76
CA LYS A 61 -17.72 2.36 -12.07
C LYS A 61 -17.92 2.10 -13.54
N ASP A 62 -18.77 1.13 -13.81
CA ASP A 62 -19.04 0.72 -15.19
C ASP A 62 -20.47 0.20 -15.29
N THR A 63 -21.04 0.31 -16.48
CA THR A 63 -22.33 -0.30 -16.82
C THR A 63 -22.20 -0.86 -18.22
N GLY A 64 -22.36 -2.16 -18.32
CA GLY A 64 -22.19 -2.87 -19.58
C GLY A 64 -23.19 -4.01 -19.76
N LEU A 65 -23.22 -4.52 -20.97
CA LEU A 65 -23.93 -5.73 -21.33
C LEU A 65 -22.92 -6.88 -21.36
N TYR A 66 -23.15 -7.86 -20.52
CA TYR A 66 -22.32 -9.04 -20.37
C TYR A 66 -23.03 -10.27 -20.92
N PHE A 67 -22.29 -11.20 -21.48
CA PHE A 67 -22.83 -12.38 -22.13
C PHE A 67 -22.34 -13.66 -21.47
N ASN A 68 -23.22 -14.64 -21.31
CA ASN A 68 -22.83 -15.99 -20.89
C ASN A 68 -22.55 -16.91 -22.09
N GLU A 69 -22.09 -18.12 -21.81
CA GLU A 69 -21.78 -19.13 -22.83
C GLU A 69 -23.02 -19.56 -23.66
N LYS A 70 -24.22 -19.37 -23.12
CA LYS A 70 -25.47 -19.67 -23.82
C LYS A 70 -25.93 -18.52 -24.76
N GLY A 71 -25.19 -17.40 -24.74
CA GLY A 71 -25.54 -16.20 -25.50
C GLY A 71 -26.62 -15.34 -24.82
N GLU A 72 -26.97 -15.64 -23.57
CA GLU A 72 -27.86 -14.79 -22.78
C GLU A 72 -27.10 -13.57 -22.30
N SER A 73 -27.74 -12.42 -22.29
CA SER A 73 -27.16 -11.17 -21.85
C SER A 73 -27.74 -10.70 -20.53
N ALA A 74 -26.90 -10.07 -19.72
CA ALA A 74 -27.29 -9.39 -18.49
C ALA A 74 -26.75 -7.96 -18.49
N THR A 75 -27.57 -7.00 -18.08
CA THR A 75 -27.10 -5.63 -17.82
C THR A 75 -26.48 -5.57 -16.44
N ILE A 76 -25.20 -5.29 -16.39
CA ILE A 76 -24.45 -5.28 -15.13
C ILE A 76 -23.92 -3.87 -14.88
N THR A 77 -24.24 -3.32 -13.71
CA THR A 77 -23.69 -2.05 -13.22
C THR A 77 -22.77 -2.33 -12.04
N LEU A 78 -21.53 -1.87 -12.16
CA LEU A 78 -20.50 -1.97 -11.13
C LEU A 78 -20.33 -0.61 -10.43
N ASP A 79 -20.46 -0.55 -9.12
CA ASP A 79 -20.00 0.56 -8.28
C ASP A 79 -19.20 -0.03 -7.11
N VAL A 80 -17.97 -0.43 -7.41
CA VAL A 80 -17.14 -1.19 -6.49
C VAL A 80 -15.77 -0.56 -6.32
N LYS A 81 -15.17 -0.78 -5.14
CA LYS A 81 -13.77 -0.45 -4.85
C LYS A 81 -12.99 -1.74 -4.68
N TYR A 82 -11.97 -1.90 -5.49
CA TYR A 82 -11.01 -2.98 -5.37
C TYR A 82 -9.90 -2.60 -4.39
N HIS A 83 -9.71 -3.42 -3.36
CA HIS A 83 -8.70 -3.28 -2.34
C HIS A 83 -7.65 -4.37 -2.52
N LYS A 84 -6.42 -3.98 -2.77
CA LYS A 84 -5.29 -4.91 -2.87
C LYS A 84 -4.50 -4.90 -1.57
N GLY A 85 -4.49 -6.03 -0.87
CA GLY A 85 -3.57 -6.31 0.24
C GLY A 85 -2.22 -6.84 -0.25
N LEU A 86 -1.35 -7.25 0.68
CA LEU A 86 -0.07 -7.88 0.35
C LEU A 86 -0.23 -9.31 -0.18
N LYS A 87 -1.23 -10.04 0.29
CA LYS A 87 -1.48 -11.47 -0.04
C LYS A 87 -2.90 -11.73 -0.54
N ASP A 88 -3.81 -10.81 -0.27
CA ASP A 88 -5.23 -10.95 -0.54
C ASP A 88 -5.77 -9.71 -1.27
N TYR A 89 -6.93 -9.85 -1.81
CA TYR A 89 -7.72 -8.73 -2.33
C TYR A 89 -9.19 -8.94 -1.96
N TYR A 90 -9.91 -7.84 -1.90
CA TYR A 90 -11.35 -7.86 -1.65
C TYR A 90 -12.01 -6.64 -2.29
N TYR A 91 -13.32 -6.71 -2.41
CA TYR A 91 -14.13 -5.64 -2.96
C TYR A 91 -15.05 -5.07 -1.88
N THR A 92 -15.38 -3.79 -2.01
CA THR A 92 -16.46 -3.10 -1.29
C THR A 92 -17.37 -2.43 -2.28
N GLY A 93 -18.65 -2.24 -1.94
CA GLY A 93 -19.63 -1.58 -2.80
C GLY A 93 -20.70 -2.53 -3.31
N GLU A 94 -21.28 -2.18 -4.46
CA GLU A 94 -22.48 -2.83 -4.99
C GLU A 94 -22.29 -3.24 -6.44
N VAL A 95 -22.94 -4.34 -6.81
CA VAL A 95 -23.10 -4.79 -8.19
C VAL A 95 -24.59 -4.97 -8.45
N ILE A 96 -25.10 -4.39 -9.52
CA ILE A 96 -26.50 -4.52 -9.91
C ILE A 96 -26.57 -5.35 -11.17
N VAL A 97 -27.31 -6.44 -11.12
CA VAL A 97 -27.53 -7.35 -12.27
C VAL A 97 -29.03 -7.40 -12.58
N ASP A 98 -29.41 -6.90 -13.74
CA ASP A 98 -30.81 -6.83 -14.18
C ASP A 98 -31.77 -6.25 -13.13
N GLY A 99 -31.28 -5.22 -12.39
CA GLY A 99 -32.04 -4.57 -11.32
C GLY A 99 -31.91 -5.23 -9.94
N THR A 100 -31.29 -6.40 -9.82
CA THR A 100 -31.02 -7.04 -8.53
C THR A 100 -29.72 -6.50 -7.94
N VAL A 101 -29.77 -6.00 -6.70
CA VAL A 101 -28.61 -5.41 -6.00
C VAL A 101 -27.90 -6.48 -5.19
N TYR A 102 -26.60 -6.62 -5.46
CA TYR A 102 -25.67 -7.46 -4.71
C TYR A 102 -24.69 -6.56 -3.96
N LYS A 103 -24.60 -6.72 -2.63
CA LYS A 103 -23.64 -6.00 -1.78
C LYS A 103 -22.43 -6.84 -1.46
N SER A 104 -21.29 -6.21 -1.31
CA SER A 104 -20.05 -6.91 -0.96
C SER A 104 -20.19 -7.60 0.40
N VAL A 105 -19.66 -8.81 0.51
CA VAL A 105 -19.63 -9.56 1.77
C VAL A 105 -18.81 -8.82 2.83
N TYR A 106 -17.80 -8.02 2.41
CA TYR A 106 -17.05 -7.17 3.32
C TYR A 106 -17.94 -6.13 4.01
N ASP A 107 -18.79 -5.44 3.25
CA ASP A 107 -19.66 -4.40 3.79
C ASP A 107 -20.71 -4.98 4.75
N LEU A 108 -21.15 -6.21 4.50
CA LEU A 108 -22.16 -6.88 5.34
C LEU A 108 -21.58 -7.59 6.56
N TYR A 109 -20.41 -8.24 6.42
CA TYR A 109 -19.88 -9.16 7.41
C TYR A 109 -18.41 -8.91 7.78
N ASN A 110 -17.79 -7.83 7.27
CA ASN A 110 -16.37 -7.50 7.46
C ASN A 110 -15.41 -8.63 7.06
N THR A 111 -15.78 -9.41 6.06
CA THR A 111 -15.01 -10.55 5.56
C THR A 111 -14.38 -10.22 4.22
N LYS A 112 -13.06 -10.28 4.12
CA LYS A 112 -12.29 -9.97 2.91
C LYS A 112 -12.49 -11.06 1.86
N THR A 113 -13.31 -10.78 0.86
CA THR A 113 -13.61 -11.69 -0.23
C THR A 113 -13.99 -10.92 -1.50
N SER A 114 -13.94 -11.58 -2.64
CA SER A 114 -14.46 -11.06 -3.91
C SER A 114 -15.95 -11.35 -4.13
N MET A 115 -16.66 -11.79 -3.10
CA MET A 115 -18.05 -12.22 -3.19
C MET A 115 -19.00 -11.09 -2.83
N PHE A 116 -20.13 -11.08 -3.51
CA PHE A 116 -21.29 -10.21 -3.29
C PHE A 116 -22.51 -11.08 -3.08
N VAL A 117 -23.43 -10.64 -2.24
CA VAL A 117 -24.67 -11.36 -1.93
C VAL A 117 -25.85 -10.41 -1.95
N VAL A 118 -27.06 -10.91 -2.18
CA VAL A 118 -28.28 -10.12 -2.08
C VAL A 118 -28.52 -9.73 -0.63
N GLU A 119 -28.79 -8.47 -0.35
CA GLU A 119 -28.82 -7.89 1.01
C GLU A 119 -29.79 -8.59 1.97
N ASN A 120 -30.85 -9.19 1.46
CA ASN A 120 -31.90 -9.83 2.26
C ASN A 120 -31.77 -11.36 2.33
N ASP A 121 -30.74 -11.96 1.74
CA ASP A 121 -30.51 -13.39 1.76
C ASP A 121 -29.70 -13.76 3.00
N TYR A 122 -30.40 -14.06 4.10
CA TYR A 122 -29.80 -14.45 5.37
C TYR A 122 -28.94 -15.73 5.24
N ALA A 123 -27.79 -15.65 5.76
CA ALA A 123 -26.64 -16.55 6.00
C ALA A 123 -26.58 -17.96 5.36
N LEU A 124 -27.66 -18.71 5.23
CA LEU A 124 -27.66 -20.05 4.62
C LEU A 124 -28.09 -20.06 3.14
N THR A 125 -28.81 -19.06 2.72
CA THR A 125 -29.24 -18.88 1.31
C THR A 125 -28.30 -17.94 0.55
N ALA A 126 -27.49 -17.15 1.22
CA ALA A 126 -26.56 -16.19 0.64
C ALA A 126 -25.60 -16.83 -0.40
N PHE A 127 -25.20 -18.07 -0.20
CA PHE A 127 -24.37 -18.81 -1.15
C PHE A 127 -25.14 -19.33 -2.36
N LYS A 128 -26.47 -19.39 -2.31
CA LYS A 128 -27.29 -19.80 -3.46
C LYS A 128 -27.51 -18.67 -4.45
N ASN A 129 -27.47 -17.42 -3.97
CA ASN A 129 -27.63 -16.21 -4.78
C ASN A 129 -26.44 -15.28 -4.46
N SER A 130 -25.34 -15.55 -5.10
CA SER A 130 -24.09 -14.81 -4.91
C SER A 130 -23.46 -14.45 -6.24
N LEU A 131 -22.55 -13.49 -6.18
CA LEU A 131 -21.79 -13.03 -7.32
C LEU A 131 -20.34 -12.89 -6.92
N ALA A 132 -19.43 -13.34 -7.79
CA ALA A 132 -17.99 -13.17 -7.61
C ALA A 132 -17.40 -12.44 -8.82
N LEU A 133 -16.56 -11.44 -8.55
CA LEU A 133 -15.80 -10.73 -9.56
C LEU A 133 -14.46 -11.43 -9.74
N SER A 134 -14.09 -11.68 -10.99
CA SER A 134 -12.80 -12.26 -11.36
C SER A 134 -12.22 -11.55 -12.58
N ASP A 135 -10.96 -11.83 -12.86
CA ASP A 135 -10.20 -11.24 -13.97
C ASP A 135 -10.23 -9.70 -13.96
N PHE A 136 -9.80 -9.11 -12.85
CA PHE A 136 -9.67 -7.67 -12.74
C PHE A 136 -8.44 -7.16 -13.49
N SER A 137 -8.68 -6.30 -14.50
CA SER A 137 -7.61 -5.56 -15.17
C SER A 137 -7.24 -4.29 -14.39
N TYR A 138 -6.00 -4.25 -13.91
CA TYR A 138 -5.46 -3.09 -13.19
C TYR A 138 -5.32 -1.85 -14.07
N GLU A 139 -4.98 -2.05 -15.34
CA GLU A 139 -4.73 -0.98 -16.30
C GLU A 139 -6.05 -0.35 -16.75
N GLU A 140 -7.00 -1.17 -17.10
CA GLU A 140 -8.31 -0.76 -17.62
C GLU A 140 -9.31 -0.41 -16.51
N LYS A 141 -9.04 -0.83 -15.26
CA LYS A 141 -9.97 -0.71 -14.11
C LYS A 141 -11.33 -1.36 -14.38
N THR A 142 -11.29 -2.48 -15.07
CA THR A 142 -12.48 -3.25 -15.46
C THR A 142 -12.47 -4.63 -14.83
N VAL A 143 -13.65 -5.23 -14.74
CA VAL A 143 -13.84 -6.64 -14.39
C VAL A 143 -14.36 -7.33 -15.64
N ARG A 144 -13.62 -8.35 -16.12
CA ARG A 144 -13.98 -9.03 -17.36
C ARG A 144 -14.87 -10.23 -17.15
N ILE A 145 -14.75 -10.89 -16.00
CA ILE A 145 -15.52 -12.11 -15.71
C ILE A 145 -16.31 -11.90 -14.43
N ILE A 146 -17.61 -12.11 -14.52
CA ILE A 146 -18.53 -12.05 -13.40
C ILE A 146 -19.21 -13.41 -13.29
N ASN A 147 -18.94 -14.11 -12.20
CA ASN A 147 -19.59 -15.39 -11.92
C ASN A 147 -20.82 -15.15 -11.06
N ILE A 148 -21.98 -15.47 -11.57
CA ILE A 148 -23.25 -15.31 -10.88
C ILE A 148 -23.77 -16.69 -10.49
N MET A 149 -24.05 -16.87 -9.21
CA MET A 149 -24.71 -18.06 -8.70
C MET A 149 -26.18 -17.74 -8.44
N ARG A 150 -27.08 -18.47 -9.07
CA ARG A 150 -28.53 -18.38 -8.90
C ARG A 150 -29.07 -19.74 -8.53
N ASN A 151 -29.73 -19.87 -7.39
CA ASN A 151 -30.29 -21.13 -6.89
C ASN A 151 -29.28 -22.30 -6.82
N GLY A 152 -27.99 -22.01 -6.69
CA GLY A 152 -26.94 -23.01 -6.64
C GLY A 152 -26.32 -23.40 -8.01
N GLU A 153 -26.81 -22.82 -9.09
CA GLU A 153 -26.21 -22.93 -10.42
C GLU A 153 -25.31 -21.74 -10.69
N SER A 154 -24.09 -21.98 -11.20
CA SER A 154 -23.11 -20.95 -11.50
C SER A 154 -23.07 -20.68 -13.00
N GLU A 155 -23.13 -19.42 -13.36
CA GLU A 155 -22.99 -18.93 -14.73
C GLU A 155 -21.91 -17.85 -14.79
N ALA A 156 -21.02 -17.94 -15.77
CA ALA A 156 -20.00 -16.91 -16.01
C ALA A 156 -20.49 -15.97 -17.11
N TYR A 157 -20.41 -14.68 -16.84
CA TYR A 157 -20.69 -13.59 -17.77
C TYR A 157 -19.39 -12.85 -18.10
N ILE A 158 -19.19 -12.59 -19.39
CA ILE A 158 -17.97 -11.97 -19.93
C ILE A 158 -18.40 -10.65 -20.59
N GLY A 159 -17.71 -9.55 -20.24
CA GLY A 159 -17.94 -8.21 -20.76
C GLY A 159 -16.71 -7.64 -21.46
#